data_2a3333c76f413308f7a00a5c04a1ebdd
#
_entry.id   2a3333c76f413308f7a00a5c04a1ebdd
#
_cell.length_a   1.000
_cell.length_b   1.000
_cell.length_c   1.000
_cell.angle_alpha   90.00
_cell.angle_beta   90.00
_cell.angle_gamma   90.00
#
_symmetry.space_group_name_H-M   'P 1'
#
loop_
_entity.id
_entity.type
_entity.pdbx_description
1 polymer ?
#
loop_
_entity_poly.entity_id
_entity_poly.type
_entity_poly.pdbx_seq_one_letter_code
_entity_poly.pdbx_strand_id
1 'polypeptide(L)'
;MPLKKGMVVKMKDDCLFCKIIKGEIPSTKVYEDELVYGFKDINPAAPIHILVIPKKHIDCLTDLTEEDEKYIWAIHKAMNKIAEEQGFKGNGYRVIVNCGKDSGQEVMHLHYHLLAGAKFGDKIV
;
A
#
# COMPACT_ATOMS: atom_id res chain seq x y z
N MET A 1 3.97 -13.67 -6.23
CA MET A 1 2.96 -14.69 -5.94
C MET A 1 1.85 -14.64 -6.97
N PRO A 2 1.62 -15.71 -7.69
CA PRO A 2 0.54 -15.70 -8.68
C PRO A 2 -0.82 -15.67 -7.99
N LEU A 3 -1.80 -15.09 -8.67
CA LEU A 3 -3.18 -15.13 -8.21
C LEU A 3 -3.70 -16.56 -8.26
N LYS A 4 -4.62 -16.88 -7.35
CA LYS A 4 -5.26 -18.19 -7.37
C LYS A 4 -6.02 -18.40 -8.67
N LYS A 5 -5.99 -19.62 -9.18
CA LYS A 5 -6.77 -19.98 -10.36
C LYS A 5 -8.25 -19.66 -10.12
N GLY A 6 -8.86 -18.94 -11.03
CA GLY A 6 -10.25 -18.52 -10.93
C GLY A 6 -10.47 -17.18 -10.22
N MET A 7 -9.41 -16.63 -9.61
CA MET A 7 -9.50 -15.31 -8.99
C MET A 7 -9.35 -14.23 -10.06
N VAL A 8 -10.37 -13.37 -10.18
CA VAL A 8 -10.34 -12.24 -11.11
C VAL A 8 -10.09 -10.98 -10.31
N VAL A 9 -8.98 -10.31 -10.61
CA VAL A 9 -8.62 -9.03 -9.99
C VAL A 9 -8.53 -7.98 -11.08
N LYS A 10 -9.30 -6.90 -10.90
CA LYS A 10 -9.32 -5.81 -11.86
C LYS A 10 -8.04 -5.00 -11.77
N MET A 11 -7.29 -4.94 -12.87
CA MET A 11 -6.05 -4.18 -12.99
C MET A 11 -6.08 -3.30 -14.22
N LYS A 12 -5.22 -2.28 -14.25
CA LYS A 12 -5.05 -1.38 -15.40
C LYS A 12 -3.67 -1.55 -16.01
N ASP A 13 -3.61 -1.71 -17.31
CA ASP A 13 -2.35 -1.94 -18.02
C ASP A 13 -1.40 -0.74 -17.99
N ASP A 14 -1.94 0.47 -17.88
CA ASP A 14 -1.15 1.70 -17.85
C ASP A 14 -0.85 2.20 -16.43
N CYS A 15 -1.21 1.43 -15.42
CA CYS A 15 -0.97 1.80 -14.03
C CYS A 15 0.40 1.30 -13.57
N LEU A 16 1.23 2.23 -13.06
CA LEU A 16 2.56 1.90 -12.53
C LEU A 16 2.49 0.81 -11.46
N PHE A 17 1.57 0.94 -10.49
CA PHE A 17 1.48 -0.02 -9.40
C PHE A 17 0.91 -1.37 -9.84
N CYS A 18 -0.03 -1.37 -10.79
CA CYS A 18 -0.49 -2.62 -11.37
C CYS A 18 0.65 -3.35 -12.08
N LYS A 19 1.53 -2.62 -12.76
CA LYS A 19 2.71 -3.20 -13.40
C LYS A 19 3.70 -3.78 -12.38
N ILE A 20 3.86 -3.12 -11.23
CA ILE A 20 4.69 -3.62 -10.14
C ILE A 20 4.12 -4.93 -9.60
N ILE A 21 2.81 -4.98 -9.37
CA ILE A 21 2.13 -6.20 -8.90
C ILE A 21 2.34 -7.36 -9.86
N LYS A 22 2.29 -7.08 -11.15
CA LYS A 22 2.49 -8.11 -12.20
C LYS A 22 3.94 -8.52 -12.38
N GLY A 23 4.87 -7.80 -11.77
CA GLY A 23 6.30 -8.05 -11.94
C GLY A 23 6.91 -7.44 -13.19
N GLU A 24 6.18 -6.59 -13.91
CA GLU A 24 6.67 -5.92 -15.11
C GLU A 24 7.64 -4.79 -14.80
N ILE A 25 7.53 -4.20 -13.63
CA ILE A 25 8.43 -3.16 -13.11
C ILE A 25 9.00 -3.66 -11.80
N PRO A 26 10.32 -3.59 -11.61
CA PRO A 26 10.94 -4.09 -10.38
C PRO A 26 10.57 -3.24 -9.16
N SER A 27 10.52 -3.88 -8.00
CA SER A 27 10.28 -3.24 -6.72
C SER A 27 10.98 -4.03 -5.63
N THR A 28 11.19 -3.41 -4.47
CA THR A 28 11.70 -4.14 -3.31
C THR A 28 10.52 -4.59 -2.47
N LYS A 29 10.09 -5.82 -2.69
CA LYS A 29 8.93 -6.40 -2.02
C LYS A 29 9.20 -6.58 -0.53
N VAL A 30 8.22 -6.21 0.29
CA VAL A 30 8.24 -6.37 1.74
C VAL A 30 7.19 -7.38 2.19
N TYR A 31 6.05 -7.40 1.52
CA TYR A 31 4.91 -8.23 1.90
C TYR A 31 4.05 -8.53 0.69
N GLU A 32 3.47 -9.70 0.66
CA GLU A 32 2.50 -10.05 -0.38
C GLU A 32 1.55 -11.13 0.11
N ASP A 33 0.26 -10.95 -0.19
CA ASP A 33 -0.74 -11.99 -0.05
C ASP A 33 -1.67 -11.95 -1.28
N GLU A 34 -2.80 -12.63 -1.22
CA GLU A 34 -3.72 -12.70 -2.36
C GLU A 34 -4.34 -11.35 -2.72
N LEU A 35 -4.47 -10.45 -1.76
CA LEU A 35 -5.20 -9.19 -1.92
C LEU A 35 -4.31 -7.96 -1.87
N VAL A 36 -3.10 -8.06 -1.31
CA VAL A 36 -2.27 -6.91 -0.95
C VAL A 36 -0.82 -7.13 -1.38
N TYR A 37 -0.19 -6.05 -1.78
CA TYR A 37 1.23 -6.02 -2.09
C TYR A 37 1.89 -4.85 -1.34
N GLY A 38 3.01 -5.11 -0.68
CA GLY A 38 3.77 -4.10 0.05
C GLY A 38 5.20 -4.01 -0.46
N PHE A 39 5.70 -2.80 -0.69
CA PHE A 39 7.04 -2.58 -1.22
C PHE A 39 7.62 -1.26 -0.72
N LYS A 40 8.94 -1.17 -0.76
CA LYS A 40 9.63 0.04 -0.29
C LYS A 40 9.45 1.19 -1.27
N ASP A 41 9.19 2.39 -0.73
CA ASP A 41 9.19 3.61 -1.52
C ASP A 41 10.64 3.93 -1.93
N ILE A 42 10.85 4.25 -3.21
CA ILE A 42 12.19 4.56 -3.72
C ILE A 42 12.67 5.95 -3.30
N ASN A 43 11.75 6.81 -2.86
CA ASN A 43 12.06 8.14 -2.33
C ASN A 43 11.55 8.24 -0.90
N PRO A 44 12.19 7.56 0.07
CA PRO A 44 11.63 7.46 1.41
C PRO A 44 11.60 8.80 2.15
N ALA A 45 10.47 9.04 2.83
CA ALA A 45 10.30 10.21 3.69
C ALA A 45 10.64 9.91 5.15
N ALA A 46 10.97 8.66 5.46
CA ALA A 46 11.33 8.20 6.81
C ALA A 46 12.27 7.01 6.69
N PRO A 47 12.98 6.62 7.76
CA PRO A 47 13.87 5.45 7.72
C PRO A 47 13.18 4.18 7.24
N ILE A 48 11.90 4.02 7.60
CA ILE A 48 11.05 2.96 7.05
C ILE A 48 9.90 3.66 6.34
N HIS A 49 9.78 3.44 5.05
CA HIS A 49 8.70 3.98 4.23
C HIS A 49 8.26 2.91 3.24
N ILE A 50 7.12 2.31 3.53
CA ILE A 50 6.58 1.19 2.76
C ILE A 50 5.25 1.62 2.16
N LEU A 51 5.02 1.29 0.90
CA LEU A 51 3.74 1.48 0.25
C LEU A 51 2.97 0.17 0.32
N VAL A 52 1.74 0.23 0.80
CA VAL A 52 0.86 -0.94 0.91
C VAL A 52 -0.35 -0.68 0.03
N ILE A 53 -0.55 -1.55 -0.95
CA ILE A 53 -1.55 -1.35 -2.00
C ILE A 53 -2.45 -2.57 -2.16
N PRO A 54 -3.71 -2.36 -2.56
CA PRO A 54 -4.56 -3.48 -2.96
C PRO A 54 -4.14 -3.99 -4.33
N LYS A 55 -4.28 -5.29 -4.56
CA LYS A 55 -4.01 -5.87 -5.87
C LYS A 55 -5.09 -5.49 -6.90
N LYS A 56 -6.31 -5.25 -6.43
CA LYS A 56 -7.36 -4.68 -7.28
C LYS A 56 -7.04 -3.22 -7.55
N HIS A 57 -7.17 -2.79 -8.80
CA HIS A 57 -6.99 -1.38 -9.13
C HIS A 57 -8.17 -0.56 -8.60
N ILE A 58 -7.90 0.33 -7.67
CA ILE A 58 -8.83 1.31 -7.11
C ILE A 58 -8.08 2.63 -7.17
N ASP A 59 -8.65 3.65 -7.78
CA ASP A 59 -7.92 4.91 -7.97
C ASP A 59 -7.62 5.60 -6.64
N CYS A 60 -8.63 5.79 -5.79
CA CYS A 60 -8.45 6.46 -4.51
C CYS A 60 -9.59 6.12 -3.54
N LEU A 61 -9.50 6.65 -2.32
CA LEU A 61 -10.49 6.36 -1.26
C LEU A 61 -11.92 6.66 -1.67
N THR A 62 -12.14 7.71 -2.47
CA THR A 62 -13.49 8.11 -2.87
C THR A 62 -14.14 7.13 -3.85
N ASP A 63 -13.35 6.21 -4.42
CA ASP A 63 -13.86 5.21 -5.35
C ASP A 63 -14.19 3.87 -4.68
N LEU A 64 -13.98 3.78 -3.37
CA LEU A 64 -14.28 2.55 -2.63
C LEU A 64 -15.78 2.27 -2.59
N THR A 65 -16.11 0.99 -2.75
CA THR A 65 -17.48 0.49 -2.60
C THR A 65 -17.48 -0.65 -1.58
N GLU A 66 -18.66 -1.13 -1.22
CA GLU A 66 -18.79 -2.25 -0.28
C GLU A 66 -18.07 -3.51 -0.76
N GLU A 67 -17.96 -3.68 -2.07
CA GLU A 67 -17.24 -4.81 -2.66
C GLU A 67 -15.75 -4.80 -2.30
N ASP A 68 -15.21 -3.65 -1.89
CA ASP A 68 -13.80 -3.47 -1.60
C ASP A 68 -13.44 -3.69 -0.13
N GLU A 69 -14.41 -4.01 0.73
CA GLU A 69 -14.17 -4.21 2.16
C GLU A 69 -13.01 -5.16 2.45
N LYS A 70 -12.96 -6.27 1.75
CA LYS A 70 -11.92 -7.28 1.99
C LYS A 70 -10.52 -6.74 1.69
N TYR A 71 -10.39 -5.85 0.71
CA TYR A 71 -9.11 -5.25 0.38
C TYR A 71 -8.65 -4.28 1.46
N ILE A 72 -9.59 -3.48 2.00
CA ILE A 72 -9.27 -2.50 3.03
C ILE A 72 -8.84 -3.20 4.32
N TRP A 73 -9.59 -4.21 4.73
CA TRP A 73 -9.20 -4.99 5.91
C TRP A 73 -7.85 -5.69 5.70
N ALA A 74 -7.64 -6.25 4.51
CA ALA A 74 -6.38 -6.93 4.18
C ALA A 74 -5.19 -5.97 4.24
N ILE A 75 -5.36 -4.71 3.81
CA ILE A 75 -4.32 -3.69 3.89
C ILE A 75 -3.96 -3.41 5.35
N HIS A 76 -4.97 -3.24 6.21
CA HIS A 76 -4.73 -2.96 7.63
C HIS A 76 -4.05 -4.14 8.34
N LYS A 77 -4.47 -5.37 8.03
CA LYS A 77 -3.79 -6.56 8.55
C LYS A 77 -2.35 -6.63 8.07
N ALA A 78 -2.12 -6.32 6.80
CA ALA A 78 -0.78 -6.35 6.22
C ALA A 78 0.15 -5.36 6.93
N MET A 79 -0.33 -4.14 7.20
CA MET A 79 0.48 -3.14 7.90
C MET A 79 0.88 -3.60 9.29
N ASN A 80 -0.05 -4.20 10.03
CA ASN A 80 0.26 -4.75 11.35
C ASN A 80 1.28 -5.88 11.28
N LYS A 81 1.15 -6.74 10.29
CA LYS A 81 2.07 -7.85 10.11
C LYS A 81 3.46 -7.38 9.70
N ILE A 82 3.55 -6.39 8.83
CA ILE A 82 4.82 -5.77 8.46
C ILE A 82 5.49 -5.16 9.68
N ALA A 83 4.73 -4.42 10.49
CA ALA A 83 5.23 -3.79 11.70
C ALA A 83 5.80 -4.82 12.69
N GLU A 84 5.11 -5.94 12.84
CA GLU A 84 5.55 -7.03 13.70
C GLU A 84 6.82 -7.69 13.15
N GLU A 85 6.85 -8.03 11.88
CA GLU A 85 7.99 -8.70 11.25
C GLU A 85 9.23 -7.82 11.21
N GLN A 86 9.08 -6.51 11.02
CA GLN A 86 10.20 -5.58 10.94
C GLN A 86 10.53 -4.90 12.26
N GLY A 87 9.84 -5.27 13.33
CA GLY A 87 10.21 -4.89 14.69
C GLY A 87 9.81 -3.48 15.13
N PHE A 88 8.92 -2.79 14.41
CA PHE A 88 8.52 -1.43 14.82
C PHE A 88 7.10 -1.36 15.41
N LYS A 89 6.46 -2.50 15.62
CA LYS A 89 5.11 -2.53 16.20
C LYS A 89 5.04 -1.86 17.57
N GLY A 90 6.04 -2.12 18.43
CA GLY A 90 6.06 -1.57 19.79
C GLY A 90 6.22 -0.06 19.84
N ASN A 91 7.02 0.50 18.95
CA ASN A 91 7.24 1.95 18.87
C ASN A 91 6.16 2.66 18.06
N GLY A 92 5.45 1.91 17.24
CA GLY A 92 4.36 2.46 16.44
C GLY A 92 4.78 2.94 15.08
N TYR A 93 3.79 3.40 14.32
CA TYR A 93 4.01 3.87 12.96
C TYR A 93 2.93 4.89 12.58
N ARG A 94 3.20 5.63 11.53
CA ARG A 94 2.24 6.60 10.99
C ARG A 94 1.76 6.12 9.62
N VAL A 95 0.48 6.28 9.37
CA VAL A 95 -0.13 5.93 8.09
C VAL A 95 -0.68 7.19 7.44
N ILE A 96 -0.36 7.38 6.17
CA ILE A 96 -0.89 8.48 5.38
C ILE A 96 -1.49 7.91 4.10
N VAL A 97 -2.70 8.36 3.79
CA VAL A 97 -3.38 8.03 2.54
C VAL A 97 -3.79 9.32 1.87
N ASN A 98 -3.28 9.57 0.67
CA ASN A 98 -3.64 10.74 -0.11
C ASN A 98 -4.77 10.38 -1.07
N CYS A 99 -5.79 11.24 -1.14
CA CYS A 99 -6.94 11.01 -2.00
C CYS A 99 -7.22 12.26 -2.83
N GLY A 100 -6.99 12.14 -4.13
CA GLY A 100 -7.31 13.19 -5.07
C GLY A 100 -6.27 14.27 -5.22
N LYS A 101 -6.60 15.24 -6.04
CA LYS A 101 -5.67 16.29 -6.48
C LYS A 101 -5.13 17.14 -5.33
N ASP A 102 -5.98 17.62 -4.46
CA ASP A 102 -5.57 18.55 -3.42
C ASP A 102 -4.74 17.91 -2.33
N SER A 103 -4.75 16.58 -2.23
CA SER A 103 -3.91 15.84 -1.29
C SER A 103 -2.50 15.64 -1.78
N GLY A 104 -2.26 15.85 -3.08
CA GLY A 104 -0.97 15.54 -3.70
C GLY A 104 -0.82 14.09 -4.13
N GLN A 105 -1.92 13.37 -4.32
CA GLN A 105 -1.85 12.00 -4.83
C GLN A 105 -1.23 11.99 -6.22
N GLU A 106 -0.07 11.33 -6.38
CA GLU A 106 0.66 11.30 -7.64
C GLU A 106 0.32 10.09 -8.50
N VAL A 107 0.12 8.94 -7.87
CA VAL A 107 -0.22 7.70 -8.58
C VAL A 107 -1.67 7.35 -8.33
N MET A 108 -2.44 7.21 -9.40
CA MET A 108 -3.87 6.92 -9.30
C MET A 108 -4.13 5.41 -9.15
N HIS A 109 -3.61 4.89 -8.06
CA HIS A 109 -3.84 3.57 -7.53
C HIS A 109 -3.72 3.71 -6.02
N LEU A 110 -4.79 3.40 -5.30
CA LEU A 110 -4.86 3.54 -3.85
C LEU A 110 -3.60 2.98 -3.18
N HIS A 111 -2.95 3.79 -2.37
CA HIS A 111 -1.77 3.33 -1.62
C HIS A 111 -1.70 3.99 -0.26
N TYR A 112 -1.32 3.19 0.71
CA TYR A 112 -1.10 3.61 2.09
C TYR A 112 0.40 3.78 2.28
N HIS A 113 0.80 4.97 2.76
CA HIS A 113 2.19 5.20 3.18
C HIS A 113 2.33 4.74 4.62
N LEU A 114 3.18 3.76 4.84
CA LEU A 114 3.50 3.23 6.17
C LEU A 114 4.87 3.78 6.55
N LEU A 115 4.91 4.67 7.54
CA LEU A 115 6.11 5.38 7.96
C LEU A 115 6.50 4.99 9.36
N ALA A 116 7.76 4.64 9.57
CA ALA A 116 8.27 4.23 10.88
C ALA A 116 9.77 4.46 10.98
N GLY A 117 10.34 4.07 12.12
CA GLY A 117 11.79 4.14 12.34
C GLY A 117 12.29 5.48 12.85
N ALA A 118 11.40 6.42 13.14
CA ALA A 118 11.73 7.71 13.71
C ALA A 118 10.57 8.19 14.57
N LYS A 119 10.83 9.12 15.47
CA LYS A 119 9.78 9.76 16.24
C LYS A 119 9.24 10.94 15.43
N PHE A 120 8.00 10.81 14.99
CA PHE A 120 7.31 11.89 14.28
C PHE A 120 6.73 12.87 15.31
N GLY A 121 6.73 14.16 14.97
CA GLY A 121 6.21 15.17 15.86
C GLY A 121 4.68 15.25 15.87
N ASP A 122 4.16 16.20 16.64
CA ASP A 122 2.72 16.43 16.77
C ASP A 122 2.12 17.09 15.52
N LYS A 123 2.97 17.63 14.67
CA LYS A 123 2.53 18.30 13.44
C LYS A 123 2.01 17.26 12.45
N ILE A 124 0.78 17.44 11.99
CA ILE A 124 0.14 16.50 11.08
C ILE A 124 0.49 16.80 9.63
N VAL A 125 0.66 18.05 9.30
CA VAL A 125 1.01 18.47 7.93
C VAL A 125 2.21 19.39 7.92
#